data_4b3285de445548c5d6466df250b54ae0
#
_entry.id   4b3285de445548c5d6466df250b54ae0
#
_cell.length_a   1.000
_cell.length_b   1.000
_cell.length_c   1.000
_cell.angle_alpha   90.00
_cell.angle_beta   90.00
_cell.angle_gamma   90.00
#
_symmetry.space_group_name_H-M   'P 1'
#
loop_
_entity.id
_entity.type
_entity.pdbx_description
1 polymer ?
#
loop_
_entity_poly.entity_id
_entity_poly.type
_entity_poly.pdbx_seq_one_letter_code
_entity_poly.pdbx_strand_id
1 'polypeptide(L)'
;MVRHKRLEWGALVVAAMLLSGCATKFDLQGHRGARGLAPENTLTAFSRALEIGVTTLELDVGVTKDGVVVISHDRYLNPDITRDSSGQFLSQRGPVIAAVDFTELQRYDVGRIKPGSNYARSFATQLGTDGERVPRLAALFDLAVRRGADVRFNIETKISPNAAEETLPPEPFVGALIAEIRRAGLTERATIQSFDWRTLQIAQRLAPGIVTVYLTSQQGAGDTVQLGKAGASPWLAGFDADDFGGSVPRTVKAAGGTVWSPNYRDLTEAALREARALGLKVVPWTVNEEADLSRLLDWQVDGIITDYPDRLRAIMQTRGMALPPRYPAK
;
A
#
# COMPACT_ATOMS: atom_id res chain seq x y z
N MET A 1 -45.73 65.64 33.70
CA MET A 1 -45.79 64.16 33.47
C MET A 1 -44.92 63.85 32.28
N VAL A 2 -43.68 63.46 32.52
CA VAL A 2 -42.72 63.10 31.45
C VAL A 2 -42.49 61.60 31.55
N ARG A 3 -42.86 60.84 30.50
CA ARG A 3 -42.65 59.40 30.40
C ARG A 3 -41.26 59.14 29.80
N HIS A 4 -40.35 58.52 30.57
CA HIS A 4 -39.09 57.98 30.11
C HIS A 4 -39.31 56.65 29.36
N LYS A 5 -38.92 56.59 28.08
CA LYS A 5 -38.77 55.32 27.31
C LYS A 5 -37.43 54.73 27.63
N ARG A 6 -37.43 53.52 28.17
CA ARG A 6 -36.21 52.68 28.28
C ARG A 6 -35.93 52.02 26.94
N LEU A 7 -34.74 52.25 26.41
CA LEU A 7 -34.19 51.48 25.29
C LEU A 7 -33.59 50.18 25.82
N GLU A 8 -34.15 49.06 25.42
CA GLU A 8 -33.55 47.74 25.66
C GLU A 8 -32.54 47.42 24.56
N TRP A 9 -31.28 47.25 24.92
CA TRP A 9 -30.22 46.80 24.06
C TRP A 9 -30.22 45.27 24.04
N GLY A 10 -30.73 44.67 22.98
CA GLY A 10 -30.62 43.25 22.72
C GLY A 10 -29.18 42.90 22.29
N ALA A 11 -28.45 42.19 23.13
CA ALA A 11 -27.13 41.65 22.79
C ALA A 11 -27.29 40.48 21.83
N LEU A 12 -26.84 40.68 20.58
CA LEU A 12 -26.74 39.59 19.58
C LEU A 12 -25.52 38.75 19.92
N VAL A 13 -25.73 37.59 20.51
CA VAL A 13 -24.67 36.58 20.69
C VAL A 13 -24.51 35.82 19.38
N VAL A 14 -23.46 36.15 18.59
CA VAL A 14 -23.06 35.38 17.44
C VAL A 14 -22.30 34.15 17.94
N ALA A 15 -22.97 33.01 17.97
CA ALA A 15 -22.36 31.72 18.23
C ALA A 15 -21.51 31.32 16.98
N ALA A 16 -20.20 31.53 17.05
CA ALA A 16 -19.27 30.98 16.09
C ALA A 16 -19.23 29.45 16.27
N MET A 17 -19.97 28.70 15.45
CA MET A 17 -19.81 27.26 15.34
C MET A 17 -18.42 26.99 14.75
N LEU A 18 -17.47 26.62 15.60
CA LEU A 18 -16.22 25.99 15.19
C LEU A 18 -16.57 24.64 14.57
N LEU A 19 -16.67 24.58 13.26
CA LEU A 19 -16.66 23.36 12.50
C LEU A 19 -15.24 22.76 12.67
N SER A 20 -15.03 21.99 13.76
CA SER A 20 -13.89 21.08 13.86
C SER A 20 -14.09 20.00 12.79
N GLY A 21 -13.75 20.34 11.56
CA GLY A 21 -13.57 19.34 10.51
C GLY A 21 -12.53 18.37 11.02
N CYS A 22 -12.91 17.10 11.21
CA CYS A 22 -11.97 16.03 11.48
C CYS A 22 -11.06 15.96 10.27
N ALA A 23 -9.95 16.70 10.28
CA ALA A 23 -8.95 16.64 9.23
C ALA A 23 -8.50 15.18 9.14
N THR A 24 -8.82 14.51 8.04
CA THR A 24 -8.38 13.14 7.80
C THR A 24 -6.85 13.14 7.91
N LYS A 25 -6.32 12.32 8.84
CA LYS A 25 -4.87 12.21 8.99
C LYS A 25 -4.27 11.75 7.67
N PHE A 26 -3.24 12.44 7.21
CA PHE A 26 -2.46 12.06 6.03
C PHE A 26 -1.92 10.63 6.19
N ASP A 27 -2.05 9.82 5.14
CA ASP A 27 -1.66 8.41 5.15
C ASP A 27 -0.22 8.22 4.69
N LEU A 28 0.73 8.27 5.62
CA LEU A 28 2.12 7.92 5.39
C LEU A 28 2.22 6.39 5.36
N GLN A 29 2.48 5.81 4.17
CA GLN A 29 2.62 4.38 4.00
C GLN A 29 4.08 3.98 3.77
N GLY A 30 4.59 3.06 4.59
CA GLY A 30 5.93 2.46 4.42
C GLY A 30 5.87 1.30 3.45
N HIS A 31 6.40 1.47 2.23
CA HIS A 31 6.40 0.51 1.12
C HIS A 31 7.24 -0.71 1.47
N ARG A 32 6.61 -1.89 1.49
CA ARG A 32 7.21 -3.16 1.92
C ARG A 32 7.92 -3.03 3.28
N GLY A 33 7.30 -2.26 4.19
CA GLY A 33 7.88 -1.79 5.43
C GLY A 33 8.66 -0.48 5.26
N ALA A 34 9.96 -0.54 5.08
CA ALA A 34 10.86 0.58 4.80
C ALA A 34 11.97 0.12 3.85
N ARG A 35 11.62 -0.29 2.62
CA ARG A 35 12.51 -0.96 1.66
C ARG A 35 13.80 -0.21 1.39
N GLY A 36 13.77 1.11 1.39
CA GLY A 36 14.97 1.92 1.19
C GLY A 36 16.00 1.83 2.33
N LEU A 37 15.60 1.30 3.49
CA LEU A 37 16.40 1.29 4.73
C LEU A 37 16.67 -0.11 5.27
N ALA A 38 15.78 -1.07 5.01
CA ALA A 38 15.87 -2.46 5.50
C ALA A 38 15.32 -3.44 4.46
N PRO A 39 15.67 -4.74 4.52
CA PRO A 39 15.26 -5.73 3.53
C PRO A 39 13.73 -5.79 3.37
N GLU A 40 13.25 -5.60 2.15
CA GLU A 40 11.83 -5.50 1.83
C GLU A 40 11.02 -6.68 2.32
N ASN A 41 9.76 -6.41 2.73
CA ASN A 41 8.81 -7.47 3.10
C ASN A 41 9.31 -8.42 4.22
N THR A 42 10.27 -7.97 5.03
CA THR A 42 10.78 -8.70 6.21
C THR A 42 10.25 -8.10 7.50
N LEU A 43 10.29 -8.87 8.59
CA LEU A 43 9.90 -8.34 9.91
C LEU A 43 10.82 -7.20 10.36
N THR A 44 12.09 -7.21 9.96
CA THR A 44 13.02 -6.10 10.20
C THR A 44 12.58 -4.81 9.47
N ALA A 45 12.15 -4.88 8.20
CA ALA A 45 11.67 -3.70 7.49
C ALA A 45 10.40 -3.11 8.12
N PHE A 46 9.46 -3.96 8.53
CA PHE A 46 8.24 -3.52 9.22
C PHE A 46 8.54 -2.96 10.61
N SER A 47 9.48 -3.58 11.34
CA SER A 47 9.98 -3.03 12.61
C SER A 47 10.55 -1.63 12.42
N ARG A 48 11.36 -1.44 11.38
CA ARG A 48 11.94 -0.14 11.04
C ARG A 48 10.87 0.91 10.72
N ALA A 49 9.86 0.55 9.93
CA ALA A 49 8.73 1.44 9.64
C ALA A 49 7.95 1.85 10.89
N LEU A 50 7.70 0.90 11.80
CA LEU A 50 7.06 1.16 13.09
C LEU A 50 7.90 2.11 13.97
N GLU A 51 9.22 1.97 14.00
CA GLU A 51 10.14 2.85 14.72
C GLU A 51 10.18 4.27 14.14
N ILE A 52 10.14 4.39 12.82
CA ILE A 52 10.02 5.68 12.16
C ILE A 52 8.67 6.32 12.49
N GLY A 53 7.61 5.54 12.56
CA GLY A 53 6.24 5.99 12.77
C GLY A 53 5.55 6.26 11.43
N VAL A 54 4.86 5.24 10.93
CA VAL A 54 4.00 5.27 9.74
C VAL A 54 2.54 5.17 10.16
N THR A 55 1.62 5.60 9.29
CA THR A 55 0.18 5.39 9.47
C THR A 55 -0.22 3.98 9.02
N THR A 56 0.40 3.51 7.95
CA THR A 56 0.07 2.25 7.29
C THR A 56 1.35 1.50 6.92
N LEU A 57 1.39 0.22 7.23
CA LEU A 57 2.37 -0.70 6.68
C LEU A 57 1.83 -1.21 5.34
N GLU A 58 2.54 -0.92 4.27
CA GLU A 58 2.25 -1.47 2.96
C GLU A 58 3.10 -2.71 2.73
N LEU A 59 2.51 -3.75 2.11
CA LEU A 59 3.13 -5.05 1.93
C LEU A 59 2.49 -5.83 0.79
N ASP A 60 3.23 -6.82 0.29
CA ASP A 60 2.82 -7.71 -0.79
C ASP A 60 2.63 -9.14 -0.26
N VAL A 61 1.62 -9.88 -0.76
CA VAL A 61 1.43 -11.27 -0.33
C VAL A 61 1.35 -12.25 -1.49
N GLY A 62 1.85 -13.46 -1.22
CA GLY A 62 1.64 -14.67 -1.98
C GLY A 62 1.00 -15.75 -1.11
N VAL A 63 0.57 -16.86 -1.74
CA VAL A 63 0.04 -18.03 -1.03
C VAL A 63 0.85 -19.26 -1.45
N THR A 64 1.37 -20.00 -0.47
CA THR A 64 2.15 -21.22 -0.70
C THR A 64 1.28 -22.37 -1.13
N LYS A 65 1.90 -23.47 -1.58
CA LYS A 65 1.23 -24.71 -1.98
C LYS A 65 0.37 -25.30 -0.85
N ASP A 66 0.84 -25.20 0.39
CA ASP A 66 0.12 -25.66 1.60
C ASP A 66 -0.84 -24.59 2.17
N GLY A 67 -1.13 -23.52 1.41
CA GLY A 67 -2.16 -22.52 1.73
C GLY A 67 -1.76 -21.46 2.75
N VAL A 68 -0.48 -21.30 3.06
CA VAL A 68 0.00 -20.28 3.99
C VAL A 68 0.14 -18.95 3.25
N VAL A 69 -0.47 -17.88 3.79
CA VAL A 69 -0.28 -16.52 3.28
C VAL A 69 1.07 -15.99 3.76
N VAL A 70 1.96 -15.72 2.83
CA VAL A 70 3.33 -15.23 3.06
C VAL A 70 3.54 -13.85 2.48
N ILE A 71 4.51 -13.11 3.01
CA ILE A 71 4.82 -11.76 2.56
C ILE A 71 5.96 -11.82 1.55
N SER A 72 5.68 -11.51 0.29
CA SER A 72 6.64 -11.50 -0.81
C SER A 72 6.10 -10.69 -1.98
N HIS A 73 6.97 -9.88 -2.60
CA HIS A 73 6.58 -9.09 -3.78
C HIS A 73 6.50 -9.93 -5.05
N ASP A 74 7.54 -10.70 -5.31
CA ASP A 74 7.57 -11.54 -6.51
C ASP A 74 6.84 -12.86 -6.23
N ARG A 75 6.19 -13.40 -7.24
CA ARG A 75 5.50 -14.69 -7.18
C ARG A 75 6.47 -15.88 -7.08
N TYR A 76 7.78 -15.61 -7.10
CA TYR A 76 8.89 -16.54 -6.99
C TYR A 76 10.00 -15.92 -6.15
N LEU A 77 10.94 -16.72 -5.69
CA LEU A 77 12.13 -16.22 -4.98
C LEU A 77 13.04 -15.46 -5.93
N ASN A 78 13.18 -14.16 -5.70
CA ASN A 78 13.95 -13.24 -6.53
C ASN A 78 15.46 -13.41 -6.30
N PRO A 79 16.28 -13.70 -7.35
CA PRO A 79 17.71 -13.93 -7.22
C PRO A 79 18.50 -12.70 -6.72
N ASP A 80 17.96 -11.50 -6.88
CA ASP A 80 18.64 -10.28 -6.43
C ASP A 80 18.54 -10.05 -4.90
N ILE A 81 17.62 -10.76 -4.22
CA ILE A 81 17.41 -10.61 -2.78
C ILE A 81 17.37 -11.93 -2.02
N THR A 82 17.63 -13.06 -2.69
CA THR A 82 17.49 -14.38 -2.06
C THR A 82 18.79 -15.14 -2.07
N ARG A 83 19.18 -15.65 -0.91
CA ARG A 83 20.29 -16.59 -0.73
C ARG A 83 19.76 -17.98 -0.35
N ASP A 84 20.44 -19.00 -0.79
CA ASP A 84 20.16 -20.39 -0.42
C ASP A 84 20.71 -20.74 0.97
N SER A 85 20.56 -22.00 1.37
CA SER A 85 21.05 -22.51 2.68
C SER A 85 22.58 -22.51 2.82
N SER A 86 23.33 -22.37 1.71
CA SER A 86 24.79 -22.20 1.73
C SER A 86 25.22 -20.74 1.84
N GLY A 87 24.27 -19.80 1.83
CA GLY A 87 24.50 -18.37 1.87
C GLY A 87 24.81 -17.73 0.52
N GLN A 88 24.70 -18.49 -0.57
CA GLN A 88 24.94 -18.02 -1.93
C GLN A 88 23.67 -17.42 -2.54
N PHE A 89 23.79 -16.27 -3.23
CA PHE A 89 22.68 -15.71 -3.98
C PHE A 89 22.25 -16.65 -5.10
N LEU A 90 20.96 -16.77 -5.31
CA LEU A 90 20.42 -17.53 -6.42
C LEU A 90 20.98 -17.00 -7.75
N SER A 91 21.38 -17.92 -8.64
CA SER A 91 21.93 -17.57 -9.96
C SER A 91 20.85 -17.22 -10.97
N GLN A 92 19.64 -17.69 -10.74
CA GLN A 92 18.45 -17.51 -11.57
C GLN A 92 17.20 -17.41 -10.71
N ARG A 93 16.06 -17.17 -11.33
CA ARG A 93 14.74 -17.20 -10.71
C ARG A 93 14.57 -18.47 -9.86
N GLY A 94 14.22 -18.28 -8.61
CA GLY A 94 14.01 -19.39 -7.66
C GLY A 94 12.62 -20.04 -7.80
N PRO A 95 12.25 -20.90 -6.85
CA PRO A 95 10.94 -21.53 -6.82
C PRO A 95 9.78 -20.53 -6.85
N VAL A 96 8.70 -20.90 -7.54
CA VAL A 96 7.42 -20.22 -7.47
C VAL A 96 6.80 -20.47 -6.10
N ILE A 97 6.36 -19.41 -5.42
CA ILE A 97 5.82 -19.50 -4.04
C ILE A 97 4.64 -20.47 -3.95
N ALA A 98 3.72 -20.42 -4.93
CA ALA A 98 2.56 -21.30 -4.97
C ALA A 98 2.90 -22.79 -5.28
N ALA A 99 4.14 -23.08 -5.67
CA ALA A 99 4.59 -24.43 -5.99
C ALA A 99 5.29 -25.16 -4.81
N VAL A 100 5.61 -24.42 -3.73
CA VAL A 100 6.37 -24.95 -2.58
C VAL A 100 5.62 -24.75 -1.27
N ASP A 101 5.89 -25.62 -0.31
CA ASP A 101 5.35 -25.52 1.04
C ASP A 101 6.06 -24.44 1.84
N PHE A 102 5.40 -23.86 2.83
CA PHE A 102 5.99 -22.81 3.66
C PHE A 102 7.32 -23.22 4.31
N THR A 103 7.45 -24.49 4.75
CA THR A 103 8.69 -25.00 5.34
C THR A 103 9.87 -24.98 4.41
N GLU A 104 9.65 -25.13 3.09
CA GLU A 104 10.70 -25.02 2.09
C GLU A 104 11.17 -23.57 1.95
N LEU A 105 10.26 -22.58 1.94
CA LEU A 105 10.62 -21.18 1.90
C LEU A 105 11.52 -20.76 3.07
N GLN A 106 11.39 -21.42 4.21
CA GLN A 106 12.20 -21.14 5.41
C GLN A 106 13.68 -21.54 5.29
N ARG A 107 14.08 -22.19 4.17
CA ARG A 107 15.49 -22.51 3.87
C ARG A 107 16.23 -21.34 3.25
N TYR A 108 15.51 -20.35 2.71
CA TYR A 108 16.07 -19.21 2.00
C TYR A 108 16.19 -17.99 2.90
N ASP A 109 17.26 -17.22 2.69
CA ASP A 109 17.51 -15.97 3.37
C ASP A 109 17.23 -14.80 2.41
N VAL A 110 16.33 -13.91 2.80
CA VAL A 110 15.88 -12.75 2.02
C VAL A 110 16.35 -11.42 2.61
N GLY A 111 17.34 -11.49 3.50
CA GLY A 111 17.79 -10.34 4.30
C GLY A 111 18.85 -9.44 3.65
N ARG A 112 19.23 -9.67 2.40
CA ARG A 112 20.21 -8.82 1.70
C ARG A 112 19.94 -8.71 0.21
N ILE A 113 20.25 -7.54 -0.32
CA ILE A 113 20.33 -7.34 -1.78
C ILE A 113 21.69 -7.85 -2.29
N LYS A 114 21.67 -8.54 -3.43
CA LYS A 114 22.86 -9.03 -4.13
C LYS A 114 23.77 -7.85 -4.53
N PRO A 115 25.02 -7.80 -4.02
CA PRO A 115 25.95 -6.74 -4.37
C PRO A 115 26.17 -6.61 -5.88
N GLY A 116 26.25 -5.38 -6.38
CA GLY A 116 26.49 -5.10 -7.80
C GLY A 116 25.28 -5.27 -8.72
N SER A 117 24.13 -5.77 -8.23
CA SER A 117 22.89 -5.82 -8.98
C SER A 117 22.33 -4.41 -9.28
N ASN A 118 21.44 -4.32 -10.28
CA ASN A 118 20.68 -3.09 -10.52
C ASN A 118 19.83 -2.74 -9.31
N TYR A 119 19.31 -3.75 -8.62
CA TYR A 119 18.50 -3.58 -7.43
C TYR A 119 19.31 -2.94 -6.29
N ALA A 120 20.56 -3.37 -6.06
CA ALA A 120 21.44 -2.75 -5.07
C ALA A 120 21.74 -1.27 -5.37
N ARG A 121 21.84 -0.89 -6.65
CA ARG A 121 22.01 0.52 -7.04
C ARG A 121 20.79 1.39 -6.72
N SER A 122 19.59 0.82 -6.81
CA SER A 122 18.34 1.52 -6.49
C SER A 122 18.14 1.74 -4.99
N PHE A 123 18.75 0.90 -4.14
CA PHE A 123 18.59 0.94 -2.68
C PHE A 123 19.93 0.97 -1.94
N ALA A 124 20.80 1.90 -2.35
CA ALA A 124 22.16 2.01 -1.82
C ALA A 124 22.24 2.27 -0.31
N THR A 125 21.18 2.77 0.30
CA THR A 125 21.08 3.06 1.75
C THR A 125 20.47 1.92 2.56
N GLN A 126 20.02 0.85 1.90
CA GLN A 126 19.44 -0.29 2.59
C GLN A 126 20.52 -1.05 3.39
N LEU A 127 20.26 -1.27 4.67
CA LEU A 127 21.09 -2.10 5.53
C LEU A 127 20.55 -3.53 5.54
N GLY A 128 21.35 -4.48 5.08
CA GLY A 128 20.98 -5.90 5.08
C GLY A 128 20.97 -6.47 6.50
N THR A 129 20.14 -7.48 6.71
CA THR A 129 20.02 -8.24 7.97
C THR A 129 20.07 -9.72 7.64
N ASP A 130 21.16 -10.41 7.99
CA ASP A 130 21.31 -11.83 7.72
C ASP A 130 20.32 -12.68 8.53
N GLY A 131 19.85 -13.74 7.93
CA GLY A 131 18.93 -14.69 8.57
C GLY A 131 17.45 -14.35 8.45
N GLU A 132 17.08 -13.26 7.76
CA GLU A 132 15.68 -12.96 7.48
C GLU A 132 15.07 -14.03 6.59
N ARG A 133 13.87 -14.45 6.94
CA ARG A 133 13.10 -15.46 6.20
C ARG A 133 11.85 -14.80 5.60
N VAL A 134 11.30 -15.43 4.57
CA VAL A 134 9.97 -15.05 4.06
C VAL A 134 8.94 -15.18 5.19
N PRO A 135 8.36 -14.09 5.70
CA PRO A 135 7.47 -14.18 6.86
C PRO A 135 6.06 -14.60 6.45
N ARG A 136 5.33 -15.23 7.39
CA ARG A 136 3.88 -15.36 7.29
C ARG A 136 3.24 -14.00 7.54
N LEU A 137 2.09 -13.75 6.91
CA LEU A 137 1.30 -12.54 7.17
C LEU A 137 0.93 -12.43 8.66
N ALA A 138 0.56 -13.54 9.31
CA ALA A 138 0.28 -13.59 10.74
C ALA A 138 1.44 -13.06 11.60
N ALA A 139 2.69 -13.34 11.23
CA ALA A 139 3.85 -12.90 12.00
C ALA A 139 4.00 -11.36 12.01
N LEU A 140 3.60 -10.68 10.93
CA LEU A 140 3.53 -9.22 10.88
C LEU A 140 2.42 -8.68 11.78
N PHE A 141 1.24 -9.30 11.76
CA PHE A 141 0.14 -8.92 12.65
C PHE A 141 0.53 -9.07 14.12
N ASP A 142 1.18 -10.19 14.47
CA ASP A 142 1.72 -10.42 15.80
C ASP A 142 2.79 -9.39 16.20
N LEU A 143 3.65 -8.98 15.25
CA LEU A 143 4.63 -7.92 15.48
C LEU A 143 3.95 -6.60 15.87
N ALA A 144 2.91 -6.20 15.13
CA ALA A 144 2.16 -4.98 15.42
C ALA A 144 1.46 -5.07 16.80
N VAL A 145 0.86 -6.20 17.13
CA VAL A 145 0.23 -6.44 18.44
C VAL A 145 1.26 -6.34 19.57
N ARG A 146 2.39 -7.04 19.45
CA ARG A 146 3.46 -6.99 20.47
C ARG A 146 4.00 -5.58 20.70
N ARG A 147 4.05 -4.74 19.67
CA ARG A 147 4.47 -3.33 19.75
C ARG A 147 3.38 -2.41 20.28
N GLY A 148 2.12 -2.88 20.43
CA GLY A 148 0.95 -2.04 20.71
C GLY A 148 0.71 -1.02 19.59
N ALA A 149 1.06 -1.39 18.35
CA ALA A 149 1.01 -0.48 17.21
C ALA A 149 -0.40 -0.36 16.64
N ASP A 150 -0.96 0.84 16.69
CA ASP A 150 -2.23 1.17 16.05
C ASP A 150 -1.98 1.68 14.62
N VAL A 151 -1.49 0.78 13.75
CA VAL A 151 -1.25 1.02 12.33
C VAL A 151 -2.25 0.27 11.47
N ARG A 152 -2.42 0.72 10.23
CA ARG A 152 -3.17 -0.01 9.20
C ARG A 152 -2.24 -0.87 8.36
N PHE A 153 -2.84 -1.79 7.60
CA PHE A 153 -2.15 -2.68 6.68
C PHE A 153 -2.74 -2.53 5.29
N ASN A 154 -1.94 -2.14 4.31
CA ASN A 154 -2.33 -2.08 2.90
C ASN A 154 -1.68 -3.27 2.18
N ILE A 155 -2.46 -4.29 1.85
CA ILE A 155 -1.99 -5.62 1.49
C ILE A 155 -2.23 -5.86 0.00
N GLU A 156 -1.14 -5.95 -0.78
CA GLU A 156 -1.23 -6.22 -2.22
C GLU A 156 -1.33 -7.72 -2.50
N THR A 157 -2.32 -8.10 -3.30
CA THR A 157 -2.40 -9.45 -3.86
C THR A 157 -1.49 -9.56 -5.08
N LYS A 158 -0.36 -10.27 -4.96
CA LYS A 158 0.63 -10.45 -6.04
C LYS A 158 0.22 -11.55 -7.01
N ILE A 159 -0.80 -11.27 -7.79
CA ILE A 159 -1.34 -12.14 -8.83
C ILE A 159 -1.22 -11.45 -10.20
N SER A 160 -1.17 -12.20 -11.27
CA SER A 160 -1.06 -11.65 -12.63
C SER A 160 -1.98 -12.38 -13.59
N PRO A 161 -2.77 -11.66 -14.40
CA PRO A 161 -3.55 -12.28 -15.46
C PRO A 161 -2.67 -12.89 -16.57
N ASN A 162 -1.40 -12.45 -16.66
CA ASN A 162 -0.45 -12.88 -17.69
C ASN A 162 0.46 -14.05 -17.24
N ALA A 163 0.31 -14.53 -15.99
CA ALA A 163 1.10 -15.63 -15.42
C ALA A 163 0.26 -16.36 -14.38
N ALA A 164 -0.88 -16.87 -14.81
CA ALA A 164 -1.88 -17.49 -13.92
C ALA A 164 -1.35 -18.77 -13.24
N GLU A 165 -0.37 -19.44 -13.84
CA GLU A 165 0.28 -20.64 -13.33
C GLU A 165 1.22 -20.37 -12.14
N GLU A 166 1.57 -19.10 -11.88
CA GLU A 166 2.51 -18.72 -10.81
C GLU A 166 1.81 -18.45 -9.46
N THR A 167 0.48 -18.51 -9.42
CA THR A 167 -0.30 -18.23 -8.20
C THR A 167 -1.50 -19.16 -8.09
N LEU A 168 -2.13 -19.17 -6.94
CA LEU A 168 -3.49 -19.72 -6.85
C LEU A 168 -4.43 -18.90 -7.73
N PRO A 169 -5.56 -19.49 -8.19
CA PRO A 169 -6.63 -18.71 -8.84
C PRO A 169 -7.11 -17.56 -7.95
N PRO A 170 -7.67 -16.47 -8.53
CA PRO A 170 -8.02 -15.26 -7.78
C PRO A 170 -8.91 -15.51 -6.56
N GLU A 171 -9.94 -16.35 -6.67
CA GLU A 171 -10.90 -16.56 -5.58
C GLU A 171 -10.31 -17.33 -4.39
N PRO A 172 -9.63 -18.48 -4.55
CA PRO A 172 -8.89 -19.13 -3.46
C PRO A 172 -7.82 -18.24 -2.83
N PHE A 173 -7.10 -17.44 -3.64
CA PHE A 173 -6.08 -16.51 -3.15
C PHE A 173 -6.69 -15.47 -2.21
N VAL A 174 -7.73 -14.76 -2.67
CA VAL A 174 -8.41 -13.73 -1.88
C VAL A 174 -9.10 -14.34 -0.66
N GLY A 175 -9.67 -15.53 -0.80
CA GLY A 175 -10.29 -16.27 0.31
C GLY A 175 -9.29 -16.56 1.44
N ALA A 176 -8.08 -17.04 1.11
CA ALA A 176 -7.00 -17.26 2.08
C ALA A 176 -6.57 -15.97 2.78
N LEU A 177 -6.39 -14.87 2.04
CA LEU A 177 -6.04 -13.58 2.60
C LEU A 177 -7.12 -13.05 3.55
N ILE A 178 -8.39 -13.06 3.14
CA ILE A 178 -9.51 -12.60 3.97
C ILE A 178 -9.63 -13.43 5.25
N ALA A 179 -9.44 -14.75 5.16
CA ALA A 179 -9.47 -15.64 6.33
C ALA A 179 -8.38 -15.27 7.35
N GLU A 180 -7.17 -14.91 6.86
CA GLU A 180 -6.06 -14.49 7.73
C GLU A 180 -6.34 -13.14 8.40
N ILE A 181 -6.85 -12.14 7.66
CA ILE A 181 -7.24 -10.82 8.19
C ILE A 181 -8.32 -10.96 9.27
N ARG A 182 -9.36 -11.80 9.00
CA ARG A 182 -10.45 -12.05 9.96
C ARG A 182 -9.97 -12.77 11.21
N ARG A 183 -9.10 -13.77 11.06
CA ARG A 183 -8.51 -14.51 12.20
C ARG A 183 -7.74 -13.57 13.13
N ALA A 184 -7.06 -12.59 12.57
CA ALA A 184 -6.33 -11.58 13.34
C ALA A 184 -7.24 -10.48 13.94
N GLY A 185 -8.53 -10.43 13.59
CA GLY A 185 -9.45 -9.36 14.04
C GLY A 185 -9.14 -7.98 13.42
N LEU A 186 -8.52 -7.94 12.23
CA LEU A 186 -7.98 -6.72 11.63
C LEU A 186 -8.80 -6.18 10.45
N THR A 187 -10.04 -6.62 10.29
CA THR A 187 -10.94 -6.22 9.18
C THR A 187 -11.02 -4.70 9.00
N GLU A 188 -11.14 -3.93 10.09
CA GLU A 188 -11.24 -2.47 10.06
C GLU A 188 -9.89 -1.75 9.84
N ARG A 189 -8.78 -2.49 9.97
CA ARG A 189 -7.42 -1.97 9.86
C ARG A 189 -6.69 -2.43 8.60
N ALA A 190 -7.28 -3.34 7.83
CA ALA A 190 -6.72 -3.85 6.58
C ALA A 190 -7.41 -3.22 5.38
N THR A 191 -6.61 -2.97 4.34
CA THR A 191 -7.09 -2.71 2.98
C THR A 191 -6.46 -3.75 2.05
N ILE A 192 -7.17 -4.13 1.00
CA ILE A 192 -6.64 -5.01 -0.05
C ILE A 192 -6.39 -4.18 -1.29
N GLN A 193 -5.15 -4.14 -1.76
CA GLN A 193 -4.78 -3.48 -3.00
C GLN A 193 -4.39 -4.48 -4.10
N SER A 194 -4.56 -4.10 -5.35
CA SER A 194 -4.15 -4.95 -6.47
C SER A 194 -4.09 -4.19 -7.79
N PHE A 195 -3.16 -4.63 -8.65
CA PHE A 195 -3.21 -4.33 -10.10
C PHE A 195 -4.22 -5.20 -10.82
N ASP A 196 -4.42 -6.44 -10.37
CA ASP A 196 -5.43 -7.34 -10.92
C ASP A 196 -6.77 -7.12 -10.22
N TRP A 197 -7.61 -6.30 -10.83
CA TRP A 197 -8.88 -5.89 -10.24
C TRP A 197 -9.89 -7.03 -10.04
N ARG A 198 -9.65 -8.21 -10.65
CA ARG A 198 -10.46 -9.41 -10.37
C ARG A 198 -10.42 -9.75 -8.88
N THR A 199 -9.25 -9.59 -8.23
CA THR A 199 -9.10 -9.84 -6.79
C THR A 199 -9.87 -8.82 -5.95
N LEU A 200 -9.92 -7.56 -6.39
CA LEU A 200 -10.65 -6.50 -5.70
C LEU A 200 -12.16 -6.72 -5.76
N GLN A 201 -12.70 -7.11 -6.92
CA GLN A 201 -14.11 -7.46 -7.06
C GLN A 201 -14.50 -8.66 -6.19
N ILE A 202 -13.63 -9.67 -6.11
CA ILE A 202 -13.82 -10.82 -5.23
C ILE A 202 -13.79 -10.38 -3.77
N ALA A 203 -12.84 -9.52 -3.37
CA ALA A 203 -12.75 -8.99 -2.02
C ALA A 203 -14.00 -8.20 -1.63
N GLN A 204 -14.51 -7.34 -2.51
CA GLN A 204 -15.75 -6.59 -2.30
C GLN A 204 -16.96 -7.50 -2.09
N ARG A 205 -17.03 -8.60 -2.83
CA ARG A 205 -18.11 -9.59 -2.70
C ARG A 205 -18.01 -10.41 -1.42
N LEU A 206 -16.80 -10.89 -1.05
CA LEU A 206 -16.59 -11.80 0.07
C LEU A 206 -16.44 -11.08 1.43
N ALA A 207 -15.96 -9.84 1.42
CA ALA A 207 -15.68 -9.06 2.61
C ALA A 207 -15.91 -7.54 2.37
N PRO A 208 -17.16 -7.09 2.18
CA PRO A 208 -17.48 -5.70 1.84
C PRO A 208 -17.03 -4.68 2.89
N GLY A 209 -16.69 -5.11 4.12
CA GLY A 209 -16.12 -4.27 5.17
C GLY A 209 -14.62 -4.01 5.00
N ILE A 210 -13.90 -4.73 4.11
CA ILE A 210 -12.50 -4.46 3.80
C ILE A 210 -12.43 -3.50 2.60
N VAL A 211 -11.82 -2.34 2.80
CA VAL A 211 -11.64 -1.35 1.72
C VAL A 211 -10.70 -1.89 0.65
N THR A 212 -11.07 -1.71 -0.61
CA THR A 212 -10.24 -2.09 -1.77
C THR A 212 -9.54 -0.87 -2.36
N VAL A 213 -8.26 -1.04 -2.74
CA VAL A 213 -7.40 0.00 -3.29
C VAL A 213 -6.98 -0.40 -4.71
N TYR A 214 -7.30 0.45 -5.66
CA TYR A 214 -7.12 0.20 -7.09
C TYR A 214 -5.77 0.71 -7.57
N LEU A 215 -4.80 -0.19 -7.73
CA LEU A 215 -3.48 0.11 -8.29
C LEU A 215 -3.58 0.27 -9.82
N THR A 216 -2.89 1.29 -10.34
CA THR A 216 -2.76 1.52 -11.78
C THR A 216 -1.37 2.02 -12.15
N SER A 217 -0.91 1.63 -13.34
CA SER A 217 0.28 2.16 -13.98
C SER A 217 0.04 2.28 -15.49
N GLN A 218 0.57 3.35 -16.06
CA GLN A 218 0.62 3.60 -17.51
C GLN A 218 2.07 3.67 -17.99
N GLN A 219 3.00 3.02 -17.26
CA GLN A 219 4.45 3.11 -17.49
C GLN A 219 5.00 1.89 -18.23
N GLY A 220 5.32 2.04 -19.51
CA GLY A 220 6.09 1.06 -20.31
C GLY A 220 5.55 -0.36 -20.23
N ALA A 221 6.40 -1.33 -19.93
CA ALA A 221 6.00 -2.74 -19.81
C ALA A 221 5.10 -3.04 -18.60
N GLY A 222 5.03 -2.13 -17.64
CA GLY A 222 4.14 -2.19 -16.47
C GLY A 222 2.78 -1.51 -16.67
N ASP A 223 2.43 -1.14 -17.91
CA ASP A 223 1.14 -0.51 -18.21
C ASP A 223 -0.02 -1.50 -18.00
N THR A 224 -0.77 -1.28 -16.95
CA THR A 224 -1.96 -2.07 -16.58
C THR A 224 -3.26 -1.47 -17.10
N VAL A 225 -3.26 -0.21 -17.51
CA VAL A 225 -4.46 0.49 -18.01
C VAL A 225 -4.67 0.26 -19.50
N GLN A 226 -3.58 0.34 -20.29
CA GLN A 226 -3.56 0.07 -21.74
C GLN A 226 -4.49 0.96 -22.57
N LEU A 227 -4.54 2.26 -22.26
CA LEU A 227 -5.30 3.25 -23.01
C LEU A 227 -5.02 3.21 -24.52
N GLY A 228 -6.07 3.33 -25.33
CA GLY A 228 -6.01 3.34 -26.79
C GLY A 228 -5.72 1.98 -27.43
N LYS A 229 -5.67 0.88 -26.64
CA LYS A 229 -5.60 -0.48 -27.15
C LYS A 229 -7.01 -1.05 -27.30
N ALA A 230 -7.19 -1.90 -28.32
CA ALA A 230 -8.50 -2.52 -28.55
C ALA A 230 -8.89 -3.46 -27.40
N GLY A 231 -10.02 -3.19 -26.76
CA GLY A 231 -10.61 -4.01 -25.70
C GLY A 231 -10.03 -3.76 -24.31
N ALA A 232 -10.74 -4.27 -23.31
CA ALA A 232 -10.38 -4.11 -21.91
C ALA A 232 -9.01 -4.72 -21.57
N SER A 233 -8.22 -4.00 -20.77
CA SER A 233 -6.98 -4.55 -20.22
C SER A 233 -7.27 -5.80 -19.38
N PRO A 234 -6.45 -6.86 -19.48
CA PRO A 234 -6.60 -8.06 -18.65
C PRO A 234 -6.49 -7.79 -17.15
N TRP A 235 -5.89 -6.65 -16.77
CA TRP A 235 -5.73 -6.23 -15.38
C TRP A 235 -6.98 -5.59 -14.77
N LEU A 236 -7.84 -4.97 -15.59
CA LEU A 236 -8.95 -4.15 -15.11
C LEU A 236 -10.27 -4.94 -14.96
N ALA A 237 -10.22 -6.27 -14.93
CA ALA A 237 -11.39 -7.13 -14.68
C ALA A 237 -12.58 -6.88 -15.62
N GLY A 238 -12.31 -6.62 -16.90
CA GLY A 238 -13.30 -6.36 -17.92
C GLY A 238 -13.71 -4.90 -18.09
N PHE A 239 -13.18 -3.98 -17.28
CA PHE A 239 -13.34 -2.54 -17.53
C PHE A 239 -12.33 -2.09 -18.59
N ASP A 240 -12.81 -1.28 -19.53
CA ASP A 240 -11.98 -0.59 -20.51
C ASP A 240 -11.98 0.90 -20.17
N ALA A 241 -10.78 1.47 -19.94
CA ALA A 241 -10.69 2.88 -19.56
C ALA A 241 -11.10 3.81 -20.72
N ASP A 242 -11.00 3.35 -21.97
CA ASP A 242 -11.46 4.10 -23.14
C ASP A 242 -12.98 4.30 -23.15
N ASP A 243 -13.78 3.38 -22.60
CA ASP A 243 -15.22 3.52 -22.40
C ASP A 243 -15.59 4.66 -21.46
N PHE A 244 -14.63 5.09 -20.63
CA PHE A 244 -14.78 6.22 -19.70
C PHE A 244 -14.07 7.49 -20.20
N GLY A 245 -13.81 7.58 -21.50
CA GLY A 245 -13.13 8.71 -22.14
C GLY A 245 -11.64 8.80 -21.76
N GLY A 246 -11.00 7.68 -21.50
CA GLY A 246 -9.59 7.59 -21.06
C GLY A 246 -9.37 8.01 -19.60
N SER A 247 -10.45 8.20 -18.82
CA SER A 247 -10.33 8.61 -17.42
C SER A 247 -10.18 7.42 -16.48
N VAL A 248 -8.96 7.23 -15.96
CA VAL A 248 -8.67 6.20 -14.94
C VAL A 248 -9.49 6.42 -13.65
N PRO A 249 -9.65 7.64 -13.11
CA PRO A 249 -10.52 7.86 -11.95
C PRO A 249 -11.97 7.41 -12.17
N ARG A 250 -12.57 7.67 -13.35
CA ARG A 250 -13.93 7.20 -13.67
C ARG A 250 -14.00 5.68 -13.76
N THR A 251 -12.99 5.05 -14.35
CA THR A 251 -12.90 3.59 -14.46
C THR A 251 -12.83 2.96 -13.06
N VAL A 252 -11.98 3.49 -12.16
CA VAL A 252 -11.91 3.05 -10.76
C VAL A 252 -13.26 3.21 -10.06
N LYS A 253 -13.93 4.36 -10.27
CA LYS A 253 -15.24 4.60 -9.66
C LYS A 253 -16.29 3.63 -10.18
N ALA A 254 -16.33 3.36 -11.49
CA ALA A 254 -17.24 2.41 -12.11
C ALA A 254 -17.00 0.97 -11.60
N ALA A 255 -15.75 0.61 -11.31
CA ALA A 255 -15.38 -0.67 -10.71
C ALA A 255 -15.73 -0.77 -9.19
N GLY A 256 -16.39 0.25 -8.61
CA GLY A 256 -16.77 0.27 -7.19
C GLY A 256 -15.65 0.73 -6.25
N GLY A 257 -14.57 1.31 -6.78
CA GLY A 257 -13.45 1.81 -6.00
C GLY A 257 -13.79 3.03 -5.16
N THR A 258 -13.15 3.12 -4.00
CA THR A 258 -13.16 4.30 -3.12
C THR A 258 -11.76 4.87 -2.91
N VAL A 259 -10.73 4.11 -3.24
CA VAL A 259 -9.32 4.54 -3.20
C VAL A 259 -8.65 4.18 -4.51
N TRP A 260 -8.06 5.20 -5.15
CA TRP A 260 -7.21 5.06 -6.32
C TRP A 260 -5.75 5.22 -5.94
N SER A 261 -4.90 4.29 -6.34
CA SER A 261 -3.46 4.30 -6.07
C SER A 261 -2.67 4.23 -7.38
N PRO A 262 -2.44 5.38 -8.02
CA PRO A 262 -1.71 5.46 -9.29
C PRO A 262 -0.20 5.42 -9.09
N ASN A 263 0.54 4.99 -10.13
CA ASN A 263 1.93 5.39 -10.25
C ASN A 263 2.00 6.92 -10.22
N TYR A 264 2.85 7.49 -9.36
CA TYR A 264 2.90 8.95 -9.15
C TYR A 264 3.26 9.75 -10.41
N ARG A 265 3.94 9.11 -11.38
CA ARG A 265 4.28 9.73 -12.68
C ARG A 265 3.08 9.86 -13.61
N ASP A 266 2.05 9.05 -13.39
CA ASP A 266 0.80 9.10 -14.16
C ASP A 266 -0.21 10.09 -13.56
N LEU A 267 0.03 10.53 -12.30
CA LEU A 267 -0.86 11.43 -11.60
C LEU A 267 -0.65 12.88 -12.06
N THR A 268 -1.73 13.47 -12.60
CA THR A 268 -1.80 14.89 -12.92
C THR A 268 -2.75 15.61 -11.96
N GLU A 269 -2.61 16.94 -11.83
CA GLU A 269 -3.56 17.71 -11.02
C GLU A 269 -4.99 17.62 -11.56
N ALA A 270 -5.17 17.49 -12.88
CA ALA A 270 -6.49 17.31 -13.48
C ALA A 270 -7.12 15.99 -13.05
N ALA A 271 -6.37 14.89 -13.13
CA ALA A 271 -6.82 13.57 -12.70
C ALA A 271 -7.11 13.53 -11.18
N LEU A 272 -6.28 14.20 -10.38
CA LEU A 272 -6.50 14.31 -8.94
C LEU A 272 -7.79 15.10 -8.61
N ARG A 273 -8.05 16.22 -9.30
CA ARG A 273 -9.30 16.98 -9.13
C ARG A 273 -10.52 16.14 -9.53
N GLU A 274 -10.43 15.40 -10.63
CA GLU A 274 -11.50 14.50 -11.08
C GLU A 274 -11.74 13.38 -10.06
N ALA A 275 -10.70 12.71 -9.57
CA ALA A 275 -10.79 11.67 -8.55
C ALA A 275 -11.52 12.19 -7.29
N ARG A 276 -11.17 13.38 -6.82
CA ARG A 276 -11.84 14.03 -5.67
C ARG A 276 -13.30 14.35 -5.96
N ALA A 277 -13.62 14.85 -7.14
CA ALA A 277 -15.01 15.12 -7.53
C ALA A 277 -15.86 13.84 -7.55
N LEU A 278 -15.22 12.69 -7.83
CA LEU A 278 -15.84 11.37 -7.78
C LEU A 278 -15.87 10.76 -6.36
N GLY A 279 -15.32 11.45 -5.36
CA GLY A 279 -15.23 10.97 -3.98
C GLY A 279 -14.19 9.87 -3.77
N LEU A 280 -13.17 9.79 -4.63
CA LEU A 280 -12.05 8.87 -4.46
C LEU A 280 -10.97 9.50 -3.58
N LYS A 281 -10.39 8.72 -2.68
CA LYS A 281 -9.09 9.01 -2.08
C LYS A 281 -7.98 8.67 -3.05
N VAL A 282 -6.87 9.41 -3.02
CA VAL A 282 -5.74 9.22 -3.93
C VAL A 282 -4.45 9.03 -3.14
N VAL A 283 -3.82 7.85 -3.31
CA VAL A 283 -2.60 7.44 -2.61
C VAL A 283 -1.56 6.95 -3.63
N PRO A 284 -0.74 7.86 -4.21
CA PRO A 284 0.25 7.49 -5.23
C PRO A 284 1.43 6.68 -4.68
N TRP A 285 2.06 5.88 -5.56
CA TRP A 285 3.21 5.02 -5.32
C TRP A 285 4.23 5.09 -6.46
N THR A 286 5.49 4.69 -6.35
CA THR A 286 6.30 4.72 -5.14
C THR A 286 7.13 5.98 -5.19
N VAL A 287 6.95 6.86 -4.22
CA VAL A 287 7.50 8.22 -4.25
C VAL A 287 8.69 8.31 -3.29
N ASN A 288 9.88 8.56 -3.81
CA ASN A 288 11.11 8.49 -3.03
C ASN A 288 11.90 9.80 -3.00
N GLU A 289 11.76 10.62 -4.05
CA GLU A 289 12.51 11.87 -4.17
C GLU A 289 11.81 13.01 -3.42
N GLU A 290 12.57 13.81 -2.67
CA GLU A 290 12.03 14.87 -1.82
C GLU A 290 11.21 15.90 -2.61
N ALA A 291 11.61 16.20 -3.85
CA ALA A 291 10.89 17.11 -4.72
C ALA A 291 9.49 16.57 -5.07
N ASP A 292 9.38 15.25 -5.38
CA ASP A 292 8.11 14.62 -5.71
C ASP A 292 7.23 14.46 -4.45
N LEU A 293 7.83 14.09 -3.31
CA LEU A 293 7.15 14.05 -2.01
C LEU A 293 6.53 15.41 -1.69
N SER A 294 7.33 16.47 -1.81
CA SER A 294 6.89 17.85 -1.56
C SER A 294 5.77 18.28 -2.50
N ARG A 295 5.93 18.03 -3.81
CA ARG A 295 4.93 18.35 -4.84
C ARG A 295 3.59 17.67 -4.56
N LEU A 296 3.59 16.38 -4.20
CA LEU A 296 2.36 15.64 -3.94
C LEU A 296 1.69 16.06 -2.63
N LEU A 297 2.47 16.48 -1.62
CA LEU A 297 1.93 17.12 -0.43
C LEU A 297 1.28 18.48 -0.75
N ASP A 298 1.88 19.27 -1.65
CA ASP A 298 1.29 20.54 -2.11
C ASP A 298 -0.02 20.30 -2.88
N TRP A 299 -0.09 19.21 -3.63
CA TRP A 299 -1.33 18.76 -4.28
C TRP A 299 -2.35 18.18 -3.30
N GLN A 300 -1.97 18.01 -2.02
CA GLN A 300 -2.84 17.51 -0.95
C GLN A 300 -3.40 16.09 -1.20
N VAL A 301 -2.64 15.19 -1.82
CA VAL A 301 -3.06 13.79 -1.92
C VAL A 301 -3.38 13.20 -0.55
N ASP A 302 -4.21 12.16 -0.48
CA ASP A 302 -4.68 11.59 0.80
C ASP A 302 -3.61 10.80 1.55
N GLY A 303 -2.60 10.32 0.86
CA GLY A 303 -1.45 9.60 1.40
C GLY A 303 -0.39 9.38 0.34
N ILE A 304 0.73 8.81 0.74
CA ILE A 304 1.85 8.46 -0.16
C ILE A 304 2.46 7.14 0.29
N ILE A 305 2.71 6.24 -0.69
CA ILE A 305 3.50 5.01 -0.52
C ILE A 305 4.95 5.33 -0.89
N THR A 306 5.89 5.11 0.05
CA THR A 306 7.32 5.43 -0.12
C THR A 306 8.24 4.37 0.47
N ASP A 307 9.39 4.14 -0.18
CA ASP A 307 10.47 3.29 0.35
C ASP A 307 11.23 3.95 1.51
N TYR A 308 11.11 5.29 1.62
CA TYR A 308 11.80 6.12 2.59
C TYR A 308 10.81 6.88 3.49
N PRO A 309 10.09 6.17 4.37
CA PRO A 309 9.10 6.81 5.25
C PRO A 309 9.72 7.84 6.20
N ASP A 310 11.02 7.74 6.50
CA ASP A 310 11.78 8.72 7.26
C ASP A 310 11.88 10.08 6.54
N ARG A 311 12.14 10.09 5.22
CA ARG A 311 12.19 11.30 4.40
C ARG A 311 10.82 12.01 4.37
N LEU A 312 9.77 11.25 4.06
CA LEU A 312 8.41 11.80 4.03
C LEU A 312 8.01 12.36 5.39
N ARG A 313 8.32 11.63 6.46
CA ARG A 313 8.06 12.10 7.84
C ARG A 313 8.81 13.39 8.17
N ALA A 314 10.08 13.52 7.75
CA ALA A 314 10.86 14.75 7.95
C ALA A 314 10.24 15.95 7.22
N ILE A 315 9.79 15.77 5.97
CA ILE A 315 9.09 16.81 5.21
C ILE A 315 7.75 17.18 5.89
N MET A 316 6.98 16.21 6.37
CA MET A 316 5.76 16.47 7.12
C MET A 316 6.02 17.28 8.39
N GLN A 317 7.11 16.95 9.11
CA GLN A 317 7.51 17.67 10.33
C GLN A 317 7.86 19.13 10.05
N THR A 318 8.64 19.40 9.01
CA THR A 318 8.98 20.79 8.59
C THR A 318 7.77 21.60 8.18
N ARG A 319 6.73 20.94 7.66
CA ARG A 319 5.46 21.58 7.26
C ARG A 319 4.45 21.69 8.41
N GLY A 320 4.80 21.29 9.64
CA GLY A 320 3.90 21.33 10.80
C GLY A 320 2.71 20.36 10.69
N MET A 321 2.80 19.34 9.83
CA MET A 321 1.75 18.33 9.70
C MET A 321 1.73 17.39 10.91
N ALA A 322 0.54 16.86 11.24
CA ALA A 322 0.40 15.85 12.27
C ALA A 322 1.17 14.57 11.90
N LEU A 323 2.05 14.12 12.80
CA LEU A 323 2.88 12.95 12.58
C LEU A 323 2.25 11.68 13.16
N PRO A 324 2.36 10.52 12.49
CA PRO A 324 1.96 9.24 13.06
C PRO A 324 2.78 8.90 14.32
N PRO A 325 2.21 8.15 15.28
CA PRO A 325 2.96 7.65 16.42
C PRO A 325 4.15 6.77 16.02
N ARG A 326 5.18 6.72 16.88
CA ARG A 326 6.29 5.77 16.76
C ARG A 326 6.07 4.60 17.71
N TYR A 327 6.45 3.41 17.26
CA TYR A 327 6.34 2.18 18.04
C TYR A 327 7.70 1.47 18.10
N PRO A 328 8.65 1.93 18.95
CA PRO A 328 9.97 1.34 19.07
C PRO A 328 9.91 -0.10 19.63
N ALA A 329 11.00 -0.85 19.50
CA ALA A 329 11.18 -2.09 20.23
C ALA A 329 11.12 -1.82 21.74
N LYS A 330 10.43 -2.68 22.46
CA LYS A 330 10.41 -2.66 23.94
C LYS A 330 11.64 -3.36 24.48
#